data_6fdab3b4f56437faf3da292ee0366147
#
_entry.id   6fdab3b4f56437faf3da292ee0366147
#
_cell.length_a   1.000
_cell.length_b   1.000
_cell.length_c   1.000
_cell.angle_alpha   90.00
_cell.angle_beta   90.00
_cell.angle_gamma   90.00
#
_symmetry.space_group_name_H-M   'P 1'
#
loop_
_entity.id
_entity.type
_entity.pdbx_description
1 polymer ?
#
loop_
_entity_poly.entity_id
_entity_poly.type
_entity_poly.pdbx_seq_one_letter_code
_entity_poly.pdbx_strand_id
1 'polypeptide(L)'
;MSARRRLLRLWGAIALALWGAYLAVVLLLPDTAGARTAPTAPLAAIVGAGLVGLVSWLVLALDRPTGTVARALAHRLPWIVFGGGWFLAWQLSTVKSGLLDPPYFVAPEVLIADLVDDWTLLATCLMSSGLLLLTGYVIGSVAGFITGLLMGWSRRADYWLHPLLQTVGPVPASALLPLAVLVVPTTYLSAAFIVAFGAWFPMATMTRAGVRSVPKSFIDVARTLGAGEGFLVARVAIPSALPDMLTGLFTGLGTSLAALMTAELVGVDRGLAWYINWVKGWADYPRMYVGLVVLIVFCRALMVLLFKLRSSLLAWQQNLVRW
;
A
#
# COMPACT_ATOMS: atom_id res chain seq x y z
N MET A 1 12.78 27.35 29.64
CA MET A 1 12.66 25.97 29.11
C MET A 1 11.89 26.00 27.80
N SER A 2 12.42 25.55 26.65
CA SER A 2 11.75 25.70 25.37
C SER A 2 10.43 24.93 25.36
N ALA A 3 9.38 25.44 24.72
CA ALA A 3 8.06 24.82 24.61
C ALA A 3 8.17 23.36 24.08
N ARG A 4 9.11 23.12 23.17
CA ARG A 4 9.39 21.79 22.62
C ARG A 4 9.88 20.79 23.68
N ARG A 5 10.70 21.23 24.63
CA ARG A 5 11.20 20.38 25.73
C ARG A 5 10.07 19.94 26.67
N ARG A 6 9.08 20.80 26.91
CA ARG A 6 7.86 20.46 27.64
C ARG A 6 7.00 19.47 26.90
N LEU A 7 6.82 19.65 25.60
CA LEU A 7 6.07 18.76 24.73
C LEU A 7 6.71 17.36 24.68
N LEU A 8 8.02 17.25 24.47
CA LEU A 8 8.73 15.97 24.45
C LEU A 8 8.61 15.23 25.78
N ARG A 9 8.71 15.94 26.92
CA ARG A 9 8.53 15.34 28.25
C ARG A 9 7.11 14.82 28.46
N LEU A 10 6.09 15.64 28.15
CA LEU A 10 4.69 15.28 28.35
C LEU A 10 4.28 14.07 27.47
N TRP A 11 4.47 14.20 26.18
CA TRP A 11 4.11 13.13 25.24
C TRP A 11 4.98 11.88 25.41
N GLY A 12 6.25 12.06 25.76
CA GLY A 12 7.15 10.96 26.07
C GLY A 12 6.73 10.19 27.32
N ALA A 13 6.35 10.89 28.40
CA ALA A 13 5.84 10.26 29.62
C ALA A 13 4.53 9.51 29.36
N ILE A 14 3.60 10.11 28.60
CA ILE A 14 2.34 9.44 28.23
C ILE A 14 2.62 8.19 27.40
N ALA A 15 3.53 8.26 26.41
CA ALA A 15 3.89 7.11 25.59
C ALA A 15 4.49 5.97 26.44
N LEU A 16 5.43 6.30 27.32
CA LEU A 16 6.03 5.30 28.22
C LEU A 16 5.02 4.68 29.18
N ALA A 17 4.10 5.51 29.72
CA ALA A 17 3.04 5.02 30.61
C ALA A 17 2.08 4.07 29.88
N LEU A 18 1.63 4.39 28.65
CA LEU A 18 0.70 3.55 27.90
C LEU A 18 1.34 2.23 27.44
N TRP A 19 2.56 2.28 26.89
CA TRP A 19 3.24 1.06 26.47
C TRP A 19 3.73 0.22 27.66
N GLY A 20 4.10 0.87 28.78
CA GLY A 20 4.40 0.18 30.04
C GLY A 20 3.17 -0.49 30.64
N ALA A 21 2.02 0.22 30.62
CA ALA A 21 0.74 -0.34 31.05
C ALA A 21 0.32 -1.52 30.15
N TYR A 22 0.50 -1.40 28.84
CA TYR A 22 0.24 -2.48 27.90
C TYR A 22 1.11 -3.72 28.25
N LEU A 23 2.40 -3.54 28.43
CA LEU A 23 3.31 -4.64 28.83
C LEU A 23 2.92 -5.27 30.16
N ALA A 24 2.58 -4.44 31.14
CA ALA A 24 2.11 -4.92 32.44
C ALA A 24 0.82 -5.72 32.35
N VAL A 25 -0.16 -5.26 31.54
CA VAL A 25 -1.42 -5.98 31.28
C VAL A 25 -1.15 -7.32 30.60
N VAL A 26 -0.27 -7.38 29.62
CA VAL A 26 0.10 -8.64 28.95
C VAL A 26 0.73 -9.66 29.90
N LEU A 27 1.62 -9.20 30.81
CA LEU A 27 2.40 -10.09 31.68
C LEU A 27 1.72 -10.44 33.00
N LEU A 28 0.93 -9.53 33.58
CA LEU A 28 0.46 -9.66 34.95
C LEU A 28 -1.03 -10.02 35.06
N LEU A 29 -1.87 -9.63 34.10
CA LEU A 29 -3.30 -9.96 34.15
C LEU A 29 -3.56 -11.37 33.60
N PRO A 30 -4.37 -12.17 34.28
CA PRO A 30 -4.79 -13.47 33.76
C PRO A 30 -5.68 -13.32 32.52
N ASP A 31 -5.62 -14.32 31.66
CA ASP A 31 -6.47 -14.39 30.46
C ASP A 31 -7.85 -14.95 30.84
N THR A 32 -8.89 -14.51 30.11
CA THR A 32 -10.26 -15.06 30.30
C THR A 32 -10.32 -16.53 29.86
N ALA A 33 -11.13 -17.31 30.53
CA ALA A 33 -11.33 -18.71 30.19
C ALA A 33 -11.90 -18.86 28.78
N GLY A 34 -11.28 -19.71 27.96
CA GLY A 34 -11.69 -19.96 26.57
C GLY A 34 -11.02 -19.09 25.52
N ALA A 35 -10.21 -18.09 25.91
CA ALA A 35 -9.40 -17.35 24.96
C ALA A 35 -8.29 -18.25 24.37
N ARG A 36 -8.08 -18.18 23.04
CA ARG A 36 -6.89 -18.76 22.43
C ARG A 36 -5.68 -17.93 22.86
N THR A 37 -4.79 -18.56 23.62
CA THR A 37 -3.57 -17.94 24.13
C THR A 37 -2.35 -18.42 23.35
N ALA A 38 -1.36 -17.55 23.22
CA ALA A 38 -0.04 -17.88 22.65
C ALA A 38 1.05 -17.43 23.61
N PRO A 39 2.29 -17.91 23.45
CA PRO A 39 3.40 -17.44 24.26
C PRO A 39 3.52 -15.91 24.20
N THR A 40 3.41 -15.26 25.34
CA THR A 40 3.51 -13.78 25.45
C THR A 40 4.96 -13.29 25.35
N ALA A 41 5.95 -14.17 25.49
CA ALA A 41 7.37 -13.82 25.49
C ALA A 41 7.83 -13.09 24.21
N PRO A 42 7.48 -13.51 22.98
CA PRO A 42 7.87 -12.77 21.77
C PRO A 42 7.29 -11.36 21.73
N LEU A 43 6.01 -11.20 22.07
CA LEU A 43 5.35 -9.91 22.13
C LEU A 43 5.98 -9.02 23.20
N ALA A 44 6.20 -9.54 24.40
CA ALA A 44 6.83 -8.83 25.49
C ALA A 44 8.26 -8.39 25.14
N ALA A 45 9.03 -9.22 24.44
CA ALA A 45 10.37 -8.88 23.96
C ALA A 45 10.32 -7.72 22.95
N ILE A 46 9.40 -7.76 21.99
CA ILE A 46 9.24 -6.70 20.98
C ILE A 46 8.85 -5.36 21.65
N VAL A 47 7.86 -5.39 22.53
CA VAL A 47 7.40 -4.19 23.25
C VAL A 47 8.48 -3.67 24.20
N GLY A 48 9.16 -4.56 24.93
CA GLY A 48 10.27 -4.20 25.82
C GLY A 48 11.43 -3.55 25.06
N ALA A 49 11.85 -4.11 23.93
CA ALA A 49 12.87 -3.52 23.07
C ALA A 49 12.41 -2.15 22.51
N GLY A 50 11.14 -2.02 22.13
CA GLY A 50 10.55 -0.76 21.71
C GLY A 50 10.56 0.31 22.80
N LEU A 51 10.27 -0.06 24.05
CA LEU A 51 10.35 0.82 25.22
C LEU A 51 11.79 1.29 25.48
N VAL A 52 12.76 0.38 25.45
CA VAL A 52 14.19 0.74 25.60
C VAL A 52 14.62 1.70 24.48
N GLY A 53 14.22 1.42 23.24
CA GLY A 53 14.47 2.33 22.10
C GLY A 53 13.82 3.69 22.28
N LEU A 54 12.58 3.76 22.75
CA LEU A 54 11.88 5.01 23.02
C LEU A 54 12.55 5.83 24.13
N VAL A 55 12.97 5.19 25.23
CA VAL A 55 13.71 5.85 26.32
C VAL A 55 15.02 6.41 25.79
N SER A 56 15.81 5.60 25.07
CA SER A 56 17.08 6.04 24.49
C SER A 56 16.89 7.24 23.56
N TRP A 57 15.86 7.19 22.72
CA TRP A 57 15.52 8.27 21.78
C TRP A 57 15.06 9.55 22.50
N LEU A 58 14.27 9.41 23.58
CA LEU A 58 13.86 10.53 24.44
C LEU A 58 15.05 11.18 25.14
N VAL A 59 16.00 10.41 25.68
CA VAL A 59 17.21 10.93 26.30
C VAL A 59 17.99 11.76 25.30
N LEU A 60 18.30 11.24 24.12
CA LEU A 60 19.00 11.96 23.05
C LEU A 60 18.27 13.24 22.61
N ALA A 61 16.93 13.20 22.53
CA ALA A 61 16.12 14.34 22.15
C ALA A 61 16.07 15.43 23.21
N LEU A 62 16.13 15.07 24.50
CA LEU A 62 16.12 16.00 25.62
C LEU A 62 17.48 16.69 25.84
N ASP A 63 18.57 16.01 25.49
CA ASP A 63 19.92 16.61 25.52
C ASP A 63 20.06 17.71 24.47
N ARG A 64 19.51 17.48 23.26
CA ARG A 64 19.57 18.45 22.15
C ARG A 64 18.18 18.80 21.62
N PRO A 65 17.37 19.60 22.31
CA PRO A 65 15.95 19.83 21.99
C PRO A 65 15.70 20.58 20.69
N THR A 66 16.71 21.23 20.12
CA THR A 66 16.65 21.90 18.80
C THR A 66 17.16 21.03 17.66
N GLY A 67 17.73 19.88 17.96
CA GLY A 67 18.30 18.94 16.98
C GLY A 67 17.27 18.28 16.06
N THR A 68 17.78 17.62 15.02
CA THR A 68 16.97 16.87 14.04
C THR A 68 16.22 15.70 14.70
N VAL A 69 16.89 15.04 15.65
CA VAL A 69 16.32 13.92 16.44
C VAL A 69 15.11 14.38 17.25
N ALA A 70 15.21 15.50 17.95
CA ALA A 70 14.11 16.05 18.74
C ALA A 70 12.93 16.49 17.88
N ARG A 71 13.18 17.01 16.68
CA ARG A 71 12.13 17.36 15.71
C ARG A 71 11.41 16.13 15.19
N ALA A 72 12.16 15.10 14.78
CA ALA A 72 11.61 13.85 14.30
C ALA A 72 10.77 13.13 15.36
N LEU A 73 11.27 13.08 16.59
CA LEU A 73 10.57 12.47 17.71
C LEU A 73 9.28 13.23 18.07
N ALA A 74 9.35 14.56 18.20
CA ALA A 74 8.18 15.38 18.50
C ALA A 74 7.03 15.19 17.51
N HIS A 75 7.36 14.95 16.23
CA HIS A 75 6.36 14.66 15.19
C HIS A 75 5.76 13.24 15.30
N ARG A 76 6.55 12.27 15.78
CA ARG A 76 6.12 10.85 15.87
C ARG A 76 5.48 10.48 17.20
N LEU A 77 5.77 11.20 18.28
CA LEU A 77 5.25 10.89 19.62
C LEU A 77 3.73 10.77 19.70
N PRO A 78 2.91 11.66 19.09
CA PRO A 78 1.45 11.50 19.10
C PRO A 78 0.99 10.15 18.53
N TRP A 79 1.64 9.68 17.46
CA TRP A 79 1.34 8.37 16.87
C TRP A 79 1.78 7.21 17.75
N ILE A 80 2.89 7.35 18.47
CA ILE A 80 3.36 6.34 19.44
C ILE A 80 2.39 6.25 20.62
N VAL A 81 1.89 7.39 21.10
CA VAL A 81 0.86 7.45 22.17
C VAL A 81 -0.44 6.80 21.68
N PHE A 82 -0.90 7.18 20.48
CA PHE A 82 -2.09 6.57 19.89
C PHE A 82 -1.94 5.05 19.75
N GLY A 83 -0.80 4.57 19.24
CA GLY A 83 -0.51 3.14 19.13
C GLY A 83 -0.54 2.43 20.49
N GLY A 84 0.08 3.00 21.51
CA GLY A 84 0.06 2.42 22.87
C GLY A 84 -1.35 2.33 23.45
N GLY A 85 -2.15 3.40 23.28
CA GLY A 85 -3.57 3.39 23.69
C GLY A 85 -4.41 2.36 22.93
N TRP A 86 -4.19 2.26 21.62
CA TRP A 86 -4.88 1.29 20.76
C TRP A 86 -4.57 -0.16 21.15
N PHE A 87 -3.28 -0.52 21.29
CA PHE A 87 -2.89 -1.88 21.65
C PHE A 87 -3.33 -2.23 23.08
N LEU A 88 -3.29 -1.28 24.01
CA LEU A 88 -3.80 -1.48 25.37
C LEU A 88 -5.32 -1.74 25.36
N ALA A 89 -6.08 -0.91 24.63
CA ALA A 89 -7.51 -1.10 24.51
C ALA A 89 -7.85 -2.43 23.81
N TRP A 90 -7.11 -2.80 22.77
CA TRP A 90 -7.28 -4.09 22.09
C TRP A 90 -7.06 -5.26 23.04
N GLN A 91 -5.93 -5.29 23.77
CA GLN A 91 -5.60 -6.36 24.72
C GLN A 91 -6.66 -6.48 25.83
N LEU A 92 -7.09 -5.34 26.39
CA LEU A 92 -8.10 -5.31 27.43
C LEU A 92 -9.48 -5.80 26.93
N SER A 93 -9.88 -5.39 25.74
CA SER A 93 -11.21 -5.72 25.21
C SER A 93 -11.32 -7.17 24.70
N THR A 94 -10.21 -7.80 24.30
CA THR A 94 -10.22 -9.17 23.77
C THR A 94 -9.97 -10.23 24.86
N VAL A 95 -8.72 -10.35 25.31
CA VAL A 95 -8.28 -11.49 26.14
C VAL A 95 -8.51 -11.25 27.62
N LYS A 96 -8.48 -9.99 28.09
CA LYS A 96 -8.51 -9.71 29.53
C LYS A 96 -9.93 -9.49 30.09
N SER A 97 -10.84 -8.86 29.34
CA SER A 97 -12.21 -8.62 29.80
C SER A 97 -13.25 -9.58 29.22
N GLY A 98 -12.92 -10.27 28.10
CA GLY A 98 -13.88 -11.09 27.38
C GLY A 98 -15.04 -10.27 26.79
N LEU A 99 -14.85 -8.94 26.58
CA LEU A 99 -15.89 -8.09 25.98
C LEU A 99 -16.09 -8.41 24.50
N LEU A 100 -15.02 -8.82 23.83
CA LEU A 100 -15.01 -9.25 22.44
C LEU A 100 -14.72 -10.75 22.39
N ASP A 101 -15.75 -11.53 22.09
CA ASP A 101 -15.70 -12.98 22.19
C ASP A 101 -14.80 -13.64 21.13
N PRO A 102 -14.00 -14.66 21.52
CA PRO A 102 -13.38 -15.56 20.56
C PRO A 102 -14.48 -16.36 19.81
N PRO A 103 -14.25 -16.82 18.58
CA PRO A 103 -12.99 -16.79 17.83
C PRO A 103 -12.78 -15.53 16.98
N TYR A 104 -13.73 -14.60 16.98
CA TYR A 104 -13.74 -13.48 16.04
C TYR A 104 -12.68 -12.42 16.36
N PHE A 105 -12.43 -12.17 17.63
CA PHE A 105 -11.45 -11.17 18.07
C PHE A 105 -10.28 -11.83 18.77
N VAL A 106 -9.08 -11.51 18.34
CA VAL A 106 -7.86 -12.22 18.68
C VAL A 106 -6.87 -11.28 19.34
N ALA A 107 -6.12 -11.82 20.30
CA ALA A 107 -5.05 -11.09 20.96
C ALA A 107 -3.83 -10.87 20.06
N PRO A 108 -3.09 -9.76 20.21
CA PRO A 108 -1.89 -9.49 19.42
C PRO A 108 -0.80 -10.58 19.51
N GLU A 109 -0.64 -11.27 20.64
CA GLU A 109 0.33 -12.36 20.82
C GLU A 109 0.02 -13.55 19.91
N VAL A 110 -1.24 -13.86 19.69
CA VAL A 110 -1.68 -14.95 18.81
C VAL A 110 -1.31 -14.64 17.36
N LEU A 111 -1.47 -13.37 16.95
CA LEU A 111 -1.09 -12.96 15.59
C LEU A 111 0.41 -13.13 15.33
N ILE A 112 1.25 -12.87 16.33
CA ILE A 112 2.71 -13.06 16.21
C ILE A 112 3.04 -14.57 16.12
N ALA A 113 2.41 -15.40 16.94
CA ALA A 113 2.61 -16.83 16.90
C ALA A 113 2.21 -17.44 15.56
N ASP A 114 0.98 -17.13 15.09
CA ASP A 114 0.48 -17.63 13.82
C ASP A 114 1.29 -17.08 12.61
N LEU A 115 1.85 -15.85 12.69
CA LEU A 115 2.76 -15.33 11.68
C LEU A 115 4.06 -16.14 11.59
N VAL A 116 4.58 -16.56 12.74
CA VAL A 116 5.81 -17.40 12.79
C VAL A 116 5.52 -18.81 12.32
N ASP A 117 4.38 -19.38 12.70
CA ASP A 117 4.00 -20.75 12.32
C ASP A 117 3.76 -20.88 10.80
N ASP A 118 3.05 -19.91 10.20
CA ASP A 118 2.69 -19.94 8.78
C ASP A 118 3.65 -19.14 7.88
N TRP A 119 4.80 -18.69 8.39
CA TRP A 119 5.66 -17.77 7.68
C TRP A 119 6.09 -18.26 6.29
N THR A 120 6.36 -19.57 6.13
CA THR A 120 6.77 -20.18 4.86
C THR A 120 5.64 -20.18 3.83
N LEU A 121 4.42 -20.47 4.27
CA LEU A 121 3.22 -20.43 3.44
C LEU A 121 2.88 -18.97 3.05
N LEU A 122 2.93 -18.05 4.01
CA LEU A 122 2.71 -16.63 3.77
C LEU A 122 3.75 -16.03 2.82
N ALA A 123 5.01 -16.42 2.93
CA ALA A 123 6.05 -15.98 2.00
C ALA A 123 5.81 -16.50 0.57
N THR A 124 5.39 -17.75 0.42
CA THR A 124 5.01 -18.30 -0.89
C THR A 124 3.78 -17.60 -1.47
N CYS A 125 2.76 -17.34 -0.68
CA CYS A 125 1.59 -16.57 -1.08
C CYS A 125 1.96 -15.14 -1.48
N LEU A 126 2.81 -14.48 -0.71
CA LEU A 126 3.31 -13.13 -1.00
C LEU A 126 4.06 -13.07 -2.33
N MET A 127 4.94 -14.04 -2.59
CA MET A 127 5.66 -14.14 -3.87
C MET A 127 4.71 -14.38 -5.05
N SER A 128 3.74 -15.26 -4.89
CA SER A 128 2.73 -15.54 -5.92
C SER A 128 1.90 -14.30 -6.24
N SER A 129 1.36 -13.61 -5.22
CA SER A 129 0.65 -12.34 -5.37
C SER A 129 1.53 -11.27 -6.02
N GLY A 130 2.79 -11.18 -5.60
CA GLY A 130 3.76 -10.22 -6.14
C GLY A 130 4.04 -10.45 -7.62
N LEU A 131 4.26 -11.69 -8.04
CA LEU A 131 4.49 -12.05 -9.44
C LEU A 131 3.24 -11.82 -10.30
N LEU A 132 2.07 -12.22 -9.82
CA LEU A 132 0.81 -12.00 -10.52
C LEU A 132 0.52 -10.50 -10.69
N LEU A 133 0.70 -9.73 -9.62
CA LEU A 133 0.56 -8.27 -9.67
C LEU A 133 1.56 -7.66 -10.65
N LEU A 134 2.83 -8.01 -10.56
CA LEU A 134 3.88 -7.45 -11.41
C LEU A 134 3.59 -7.71 -12.89
N THR A 135 3.24 -8.95 -13.24
CA THR A 135 2.93 -9.32 -14.63
C THR A 135 1.72 -8.57 -15.16
N GLY A 136 0.59 -8.61 -14.44
CA GLY A 136 -0.64 -7.93 -14.85
C GLY A 136 -0.46 -6.41 -14.88
N TYR A 137 0.12 -5.83 -13.82
CA TYR A 137 0.32 -4.38 -13.71
C TYR A 137 1.24 -3.81 -14.79
N VAL A 138 2.35 -4.49 -15.11
CA VAL A 138 3.26 -4.04 -16.18
C VAL A 138 2.56 -4.13 -17.54
N ILE A 139 1.91 -5.24 -17.85
CA ILE A 139 1.17 -5.41 -19.12
C ILE A 139 0.07 -4.33 -19.25
N GLY A 140 -0.74 -4.14 -18.21
CA GLY A 140 -1.80 -3.15 -18.20
C GLY A 140 -1.29 -1.72 -18.31
N SER A 141 -0.22 -1.39 -17.59
CA SER A 141 0.41 -0.05 -17.63
C SER A 141 1.01 0.25 -19.00
N VAL A 142 1.69 -0.70 -19.63
CA VAL A 142 2.23 -0.54 -20.99
C VAL A 142 1.11 -0.39 -22.02
N ALA A 143 0.10 -1.24 -21.97
CA ALA A 143 -1.08 -1.13 -22.84
C ALA A 143 -1.81 0.21 -22.64
N GLY A 144 -1.99 0.63 -21.38
CA GLY A 144 -2.59 1.91 -21.01
C GLY A 144 -1.78 3.11 -21.51
N PHE A 145 -0.45 3.06 -21.36
CA PHE A 145 0.45 4.07 -21.90
C PHE A 145 0.31 4.21 -23.41
N ILE A 146 0.36 3.09 -24.14
CA ILE A 146 0.26 3.09 -25.61
C ILE A 146 -1.11 3.63 -26.05
N THR A 147 -2.20 3.13 -25.49
CA THR A 147 -3.57 3.57 -25.84
C THR A 147 -3.79 5.04 -25.51
N GLY A 148 -3.33 5.50 -24.32
CA GLY A 148 -3.39 6.87 -23.88
C GLY A 148 -2.58 7.83 -24.75
N LEU A 149 -1.36 7.42 -25.12
CA LEU A 149 -0.47 8.18 -26.01
C LEU A 149 -1.10 8.33 -27.40
N LEU A 150 -1.62 7.25 -27.98
CA LEU A 150 -2.28 7.28 -29.28
C LEU A 150 -3.50 8.21 -29.28
N MET A 151 -4.34 8.15 -28.25
CA MET A 151 -5.50 9.03 -28.09
C MET A 151 -5.11 10.49 -27.82
N GLY A 152 -4.05 10.71 -27.05
CA GLY A 152 -3.56 12.05 -26.74
C GLY A 152 -3.00 12.77 -27.95
N TRP A 153 -2.25 12.05 -28.80
CA TRP A 153 -1.54 12.60 -29.95
C TRP A 153 -2.37 12.64 -31.24
N SER A 154 -3.15 11.58 -31.52
CA SER A 154 -3.89 11.42 -32.78
C SER A 154 -5.39 11.64 -32.60
N ARG A 155 -5.98 12.62 -33.32
CA ARG A 155 -7.43 12.84 -33.33
C ARG A 155 -8.21 11.64 -33.86
N ARG A 156 -7.64 10.89 -34.82
CA ARG A 156 -8.27 9.68 -35.38
C ARG A 156 -8.33 8.57 -34.33
N ALA A 157 -7.21 8.31 -33.63
CA ALA A 157 -7.17 7.33 -32.56
C ALA A 157 -8.12 7.70 -31.41
N ASP A 158 -8.18 8.97 -31.05
CA ASP A 158 -9.09 9.46 -30.02
C ASP A 158 -10.55 9.26 -30.39
N TYR A 159 -10.92 9.52 -31.64
CA TYR A 159 -12.30 9.33 -32.14
C TYR A 159 -12.80 7.89 -31.94
N TRP A 160 -11.95 6.89 -32.19
CA TRP A 160 -12.34 5.48 -32.07
C TRP A 160 -12.14 4.88 -30.69
N LEU A 161 -11.03 5.19 -30.02
CA LEU A 161 -10.67 4.57 -28.76
C LEU A 161 -11.32 5.25 -27.55
N HIS A 162 -11.58 6.55 -27.60
CA HIS A 162 -12.11 7.26 -26.45
C HIS A 162 -13.53 6.83 -26.05
N PRO A 163 -14.49 6.62 -26.98
CA PRO A 163 -15.80 6.08 -26.61
C PRO A 163 -15.72 4.68 -26.00
N LEU A 164 -14.81 3.83 -26.51
CA LEU A 164 -14.56 2.52 -25.94
C LEU A 164 -14.01 2.63 -24.51
N LEU A 165 -13.05 3.50 -24.31
CA LEU A 165 -12.46 3.74 -22.98
C LEU A 165 -13.52 4.24 -21.99
N GLN A 166 -14.40 5.16 -22.42
CA GLN A 166 -15.48 5.70 -21.58
C GLN A 166 -16.55 4.65 -21.23
N THR A 167 -16.80 3.71 -22.11
CA THR A 167 -17.81 2.66 -21.90
C THR A 167 -17.26 1.53 -21.02
N VAL A 168 -16.05 1.07 -21.34
CA VAL A 168 -15.45 -0.10 -20.70
C VAL A 168 -14.72 0.26 -19.38
N GLY A 169 -14.15 1.46 -19.32
CA GLY A 169 -13.34 1.89 -18.19
C GLY A 169 -14.04 1.93 -16.83
N PRO A 170 -15.30 2.40 -16.72
CA PRO A 170 -16.04 2.38 -15.46
C PRO A 170 -16.42 0.99 -14.98
N VAL A 171 -16.30 -0.06 -15.83
CA VAL A 171 -16.62 -1.42 -15.43
C VAL A 171 -15.61 -1.91 -14.40
N PRO A 172 -16.05 -2.35 -13.20
CA PRO A 172 -15.13 -2.92 -12.23
C PRO A 172 -14.40 -4.13 -12.83
N ALA A 173 -13.06 -4.15 -12.72
CA ALA A 173 -12.26 -5.26 -13.25
C ALA A 173 -12.74 -6.62 -12.72
N SER A 174 -13.18 -6.68 -11.47
CA SER A 174 -13.74 -7.86 -10.82
C SER A 174 -14.98 -8.43 -11.53
N ALA A 175 -15.80 -7.57 -12.14
CA ALA A 175 -17.00 -8.01 -12.87
C ALA A 175 -16.66 -8.76 -14.16
N LEU A 176 -15.47 -8.56 -14.71
CA LEU A 176 -15.00 -9.27 -15.92
C LEU A 176 -14.39 -10.64 -15.61
N LEU A 177 -14.19 -10.99 -14.34
CA LEU A 177 -13.51 -12.22 -13.95
C LEU A 177 -14.20 -13.51 -14.48
N PRO A 178 -15.53 -13.68 -14.38
CA PRO A 178 -16.18 -14.88 -14.92
C PRO A 178 -15.98 -15.03 -16.44
N LEU A 179 -16.00 -13.90 -17.16
CA LEU A 179 -15.73 -13.90 -18.59
C LEU A 179 -14.28 -14.23 -18.90
N ALA A 180 -13.33 -13.66 -18.13
CA ALA A 180 -11.91 -13.94 -18.31
C ALA A 180 -11.59 -15.41 -18.09
N VAL A 181 -12.14 -16.04 -17.05
CA VAL A 181 -11.94 -17.48 -16.77
C VAL A 181 -12.54 -18.36 -17.88
N LEU A 182 -13.62 -17.93 -18.51
CA LEU A 182 -14.25 -18.69 -19.61
C LEU A 182 -13.45 -18.61 -20.91
N VAL A 183 -12.86 -17.44 -21.22
CA VAL A 183 -12.23 -17.16 -22.51
C VAL A 183 -10.74 -17.46 -22.52
N VAL A 184 -10.07 -17.24 -21.39
CA VAL A 184 -8.61 -17.37 -21.28
C VAL A 184 -8.23 -18.80 -20.87
N PRO A 185 -7.22 -19.42 -21.53
CA PRO A 185 -6.94 -20.85 -21.36
C PRO A 185 -6.47 -21.27 -19.96
N THR A 186 -5.89 -20.37 -19.18
CA THR A 186 -5.37 -20.70 -17.84
C THR A 186 -5.86 -19.68 -16.79
N THR A 187 -6.11 -20.18 -15.58
CA THR A 187 -6.56 -19.36 -14.45
C THR A 187 -5.56 -18.24 -14.10
N TYR A 188 -4.25 -18.51 -14.21
CA TYR A 188 -3.22 -17.50 -14.00
C TYR A 188 -3.30 -16.35 -15.02
N LEU A 189 -3.47 -16.67 -16.31
CA LEU A 189 -3.60 -15.64 -17.35
C LEU A 189 -4.90 -14.87 -17.22
N SER A 190 -6.00 -15.52 -16.81
CA SER A 190 -7.27 -14.85 -16.50
C SER A 190 -7.09 -13.84 -15.37
N ALA A 191 -6.43 -14.25 -14.29
CA ALA A 191 -6.11 -13.37 -13.16
C ALA A 191 -5.19 -12.21 -13.58
N ALA A 192 -4.14 -12.50 -14.35
CA ALA A 192 -3.23 -11.48 -14.87
C ALA A 192 -3.94 -10.48 -15.80
N PHE A 193 -4.90 -10.94 -16.61
CA PHE A 193 -5.74 -10.08 -17.46
C PHE A 193 -6.58 -9.12 -16.62
N ILE A 194 -7.21 -9.60 -15.55
CA ILE A 194 -8.03 -8.76 -14.66
C ILE A 194 -7.17 -7.70 -13.95
N VAL A 195 -5.98 -8.08 -13.48
CA VAL A 195 -5.01 -7.15 -12.89
C VAL A 195 -4.54 -6.11 -13.92
N ALA A 196 -4.25 -6.56 -15.15
CA ALA A 196 -3.85 -5.69 -16.26
C ALA A 196 -4.95 -4.72 -16.64
N PHE A 197 -6.19 -5.15 -16.68
CA PHE A 197 -7.34 -4.30 -16.95
C PHE A 197 -7.48 -3.19 -15.88
N GLY A 198 -7.26 -3.53 -14.61
CA GLY A 198 -7.24 -2.58 -13.50
C GLY A 198 -6.18 -1.47 -13.67
N ALA A 199 -4.99 -1.78 -14.19
CA ALA A 199 -3.94 -0.81 -14.48
C ALA A 199 -4.20 -0.02 -15.77
N TRP A 200 -4.74 -0.68 -16.78
CA TRP A 200 -4.90 -0.13 -18.13
C TRP A 200 -5.71 1.15 -18.19
N PHE A 201 -6.88 1.17 -17.58
CA PHE A 201 -7.80 2.29 -17.66
C PHE A 201 -7.25 3.59 -17.03
N PRO A 202 -6.77 3.61 -15.76
CA PRO A 202 -6.18 4.80 -15.17
C PRO A 202 -4.95 5.29 -15.94
N MET A 203 -4.12 4.37 -16.40
CA MET A 203 -2.92 4.72 -17.17
C MET A 203 -3.28 5.34 -18.51
N ALA A 204 -4.26 4.79 -19.24
CA ALA A 204 -4.71 5.31 -20.52
C ALA A 204 -5.32 6.72 -20.39
N THR A 205 -6.18 6.93 -19.39
CA THR A 205 -6.84 8.22 -19.16
C THR A 205 -5.87 9.32 -18.77
N MET A 206 -4.93 9.01 -17.84
CA MET A 206 -3.95 9.99 -17.39
C MET A 206 -2.91 10.28 -18.45
N THR A 207 -2.43 9.29 -19.20
CA THR A 207 -1.52 9.50 -20.32
C THR A 207 -2.16 10.38 -21.40
N ARG A 208 -3.43 10.10 -21.78
CA ARG A 208 -4.19 10.91 -22.71
C ARG A 208 -4.31 12.37 -22.23
N ALA A 209 -4.68 12.56 -20.98
CA ALA A 209 -4.83 13.90 -20.39
C ALA A 209 -3.49 14.65 -20.39
N GLY A 210 -2.40 14.01 -19.98
CA GLY A 210 -1.07 14.59 -19.94
C GLY A 210 -0.56 14.99 -21.34
N VAL A 211 -0.75 14.14 -22.34
CA VAL A 211 -0.33 14.47 -23.72
C VAL A 211 -1.14 15.63 -24.28
N ARG A 212 -2.43 15.73 -23.96
CA ARG A 212 -3.28 16.84 -24.41
C ARG A 212 -3.03 18.16 -23.67
N SER A 213 -2.47 18.10 -22.47
CA SER A 213 -2.14 19.29 -21.69
C SER A 213 -0.85 19.99 -22.14
N VAL A 214 -0.10 19.38 -23.05
CA VAL A 214 1.16 19.97 -23.58
C VAL A 214 0.88 21.30 -24.26
N PRO A 215 1.53 22.41 -23.85
CA PRO A 215 1.35 23.71 -24.47
C PRO A 215 1.70 23.67 -25.97
N LYS A 216 0.81 24.20 -26.81
CA LYS A 216 1.02 24.26 -28.27
C LYS A 216 2.32 24.99 -28.64
N SER A 217 2.69 26.01 -27.86
CA SER A 217 3.92 26.75 -28.05
C SER A 217 5.16 25.87 -28.07
N PHE A 218 5.22 24.84 -27.22
CA PHE A 218 6.37 23.91 -27.22
C PHE A 218 6.44 23.08 -28.50
N ILE A 219 5.27 22.66 -29.01
CA ILE A 219 5.16 21.92 -30.26
C ILE A 219 5.53 22.81 -31.45
N ASP A 220 5.02 24.05 -31.48
CA ASP A 220 5.23 24.99 -32.58
C ASP A 220 6.70 25.41 -32.65
N VAL A 221 7.35 25.72 -31.53
CA VAL A 221 8.79 26.04 -31.49
C VAL A 221 9.63 24.85 -32.00
N ALA A 222 9.33 23.63 -31.53
CA ALA A 222 10.07 22.47 -32.01
C ALA A 222 9.87 22.21 -33.50
N ARG A 223 8.65 22.44 -34.05
CA ARG A 223 8.39 22.35 -35.50
C ARG A 223 9.14 23.40 -36.30
N THR A 224 9.21 24.63 -35.85
CA THR A 224 9.97 25.68 -36.53
C THR A 224 11.46 25.39 -36.59
N LEU A 225 11.97 24.60 -35.61
CA LEU A 225 13.33 24.08 -35.59
C LEU A 225 13.55 22.81 -36.43
N GLY A 226 12.51 22.37 -37.19
CA GLY A 226 12.60 21.21 -38.08
C GLY A 226 12.31 19.86 -37.42
N ALA A 227 11.72 19.83 -36.21
CA ALA A 227 11.41 18.57 -35.53
C ALA A 227 10.31 17.79 -36.25
N GLY A 228 10.56 16.53 -36.57
CA GLY A 228 9.55 15.59 -37.10
C GLY A 228 8.61 15.08 -36.00
N GLU A 229 7.49 14.46 -36.40
CA GLU A 229 6.43 13.98 -35.48
C GLU A 229 6.96 13.00 -34.41
N GLY A 230 7.86 12.07 -34.78
CA GLY A 230 8.45 11.14 -33.80
C GLY A 230 9.29 11.85 -32.74
N PHE A 231 10.03 12.89 -33.11
CA PHE A 231 10.79 13.72 -32.18
C PHE A 231 9.85 14.48 -31.23
N LEU A 232 8.76 15.07 -31.77
CA LEU A 232 7.76 15.79 -31.00
C LEU A 232 7.12 14.87 -29.93
N VAL A 233 6.75 13.66 -30.31
CA VAL A 233 6.18 12.68 -29.36
C VAL A 233 7.20 12.31 -28.28
N ALA A 234 8.39 11.85 -28.68
CA ALA A 234 9.35 11.27 -27.76
C ALA A 234 10.09 12.29 -26.87
N ARG A 235 10.36 13.50 -27.41
CA ARG A 235 11.18 14.51 -26.74
C ARG A 235 10.39 15.71 -26.18
N VAL A 236 9.14 15.89 -26.61
CA VAL A 236 8.30 17.00 -26.14
C VAL A 236 7.08 16.49 -25.40
N ALA A 237 6.25 15.65 -26.06
CA ALA A 237 4.98 15.25 -25.48
C ALA A 237 5.15 14.31 -24.28
N ILE A 238 5.93 13.22 -24.40
CA ILE A 238 6.11 12.25 -23.32
C ILE A 238 6.76 12.89 -22.08
N PRO A 239 7.88 13.63 -22.17
CA PRO A 239 8.46 14.27 -20.99
C PRO A 239 7.55 15.30 -20.33
N SER A 240 6.78 16.06 -21.10
CA SER A 240 5.84 17.03 -20.56
C SER A 240 4.65 16.36 -19.85
N ALA A 241 4.19 15.21 -20.35
CA ALA A 241 3.07 14.45 -19.82
C ALA A 241 3.47 13.50 -18.66
N LEU A 242 4.77 13.37 -18.36
CA LEU A 242 5.27 12.42 -17.37
C LEU A 242 4.65 12.56 -15.97
N PRO A 243 4.35 13.75 -15.44
CA PRO A 243 3.67 13.89 -14.15
C PRO A 243 2.28 13.24 -14.12
N ASP A 244 1.51 13.40 -15.19
CA ASP A 244 0.18 12.81 -15.31
C ASP A 244 0.27 11.29 -15.51
N MET A 245 1.23 10.82 -16.31
CA MET A 245 1.52 9.38 -16.48
C MET A 245 1.87 8.71 -15.14
N LEU A 246 2.67 9.35 -14.31
CA LEU A 246 2.99 8.84 -12.98
C LEU A 246 1.74 8.81 -12.08
N THR A 247 0.84 9.79 -12.21
CA THR A 247 -0.46 9.75 -11.52
C THR A 247 -1.29 8.56 -11.99
N GLY A 248 -1.27 8.27 -13.29
CA GLY A 248 -1.89 7.07 -13.87
C GLY A 248 -1.33 5.76 -13.30
N LEU A 249 -0.01 5.66 -13.14
CA LEU A 249 0.64 4.52 -12.49
C LEU A 249 0.19 4.34 -11.03
N PHE A 250 0.08 5.43 -10.25
CA PHE A 250 -0.38 5.36 -8.86
C PHE A 250 -1.82 4.89 -8.73
N THR A 251 -2.72 5.50 -9.48
CA THR A 251 -4.14 5.11 -9.48
C THR A 251 -4.30 3.71 -10.03
N GLY A 252 -3.56 3.37 -11.09
CA GLY A 252 -3.51 2.03 -11.67
C GLY A 252 -3.00 0.95 -10.72
N LEU A 253 -2.04 1.24 -9.85
CA LEU A 253 -1.60 0.29 -8.83
C LEU A 253 -2.72 0.01 -7.82
N GLY A 254 -3.43 1.04 -7.36
CA GLY A 254 -4.54 0.87 -6.42
C GLY A 254 -5.67 0.01 -7.00
N THR A 255 -6.09 0.27 -8.23
CA THR A 255 -7.13 -0.51 -8.92
C THR A 255 -6.66 -1.93 -9.24
N SER A 256 -5.38 -2.13 -9.61
CA SER A 256 -4.78 -3.44 -9.82
C SER A 256 -4.70 -4.27 -8.54
N LEU A 257 -4.39 -3.66 -7.40
CA LEU A 257 -4.41 -4.34 -6.10
C LEU A 257 -5.81 -4.84 -5.75
N ALA A 258 -6.84 -4.02 -5.95
CA ALA A 258 -8.23 -4.45 -5.76
C ALA A 258 -8.62 -5.59 -6.71
N ALA A 259 -8.19 -5.50 -7.97
CA ALA A 259 -8.40 -6.53 -8.97
C ALA A 259 -7.67 -7.84 -8.63
N LEU A 260 -6.42 -7.76 -8.12
CA LEU A 260 -5.64 -8.89 -7.64
C LEU A 260 -6.36 -9.66 -6.55
N MET A 261 -6.89 -8.95 -5.54
CA MET A 261 -7.62 -9.58 -4.44
C MET A 261 -8.80 -10.42 -4.96
N THR A 262 -9.57 -9.87 -5.90
CA THR A 262 -10.71 -10.59 -6.47
C THR A 262 -10.28 -11.75 -7.35
N ALA A 263 -9.24 -11.59 -8.16
CA ALA A 263 -8.72 -12.62 -9.04
C ALA A 263 -8.17 -13.83 -8.26
N GLU A 264 -7.51 -13.60 -7.14
CA GLU A 264 -6.99 -14.65 -6.28
C GLU A 264 -8.08 -15.44 -5.54
N LEU A 265 -9.26 -14.86 -5.32
CA LEU A 265 -10.37 -15.58 -4.69
C LEU A 265 -11.02 -16.65 -5.60
N VAL A 266 -10.91 -16.53 -6.91
CA VAL A 266 -11.72 -17.34 -7.84
C VAL A 266 -10.89 -18.31 -8.68
N GLY A 267 -9.59 -18.05 -8.87
CA GLY A 267 -8.92 -18.81 -9.91
C GLY A 267 -7.46 -19.16 -9.71
N VAL A 268 -6.87 -18.89 -8.54
CA VAL A 268 -5.44 -19.13 -8.32
C VAL A 268 -5.25 -19.99 -7.09
N ASP A 269 -4.37 -20.98 -7.17
CA ASP A 269 -4.11 -21.94 -6.09
C ASP A 269 -3.22 -21.38 -4.96
N ARG A 270 -2.69 -20.18 -5.12
CA ARG A 270 -1.78 -19.52 -4.15
C ARG A 270 -1.86 -18.00 -4.29
N GLY A 271 -1.88 -17.31 -3.16
CA GLY A 271 -1.88 -15.85 -3.09
C GLY A 271 -2.32 -15.38 -1.72
N LEU A 272 -2.13 -14.10 -1.39
CA LEU A 272 -2.50 -13.56 -0.08
C LEU A 272 -4.02 -13.55 0.13
N ALA A 273 -4.80 -13.17 -0.90
CA ALA A 273 -6.25 -13.20 -0.79
C ALA A 273 -6.79 -14.63 -0.79
N TRP A 274 -6.15 -15.54 -1.55
CA TRP A 274 -6.43 -16.96 -1.48
C TRP A 274 -6.19 -17.51 -0.06
N TYR A 275 -5.05 -17.20 0.56
CA TYR A 275 -4.73 -17.61 1.94
C TYR A 275 -5.80 -17.10 2.93
N ILE A 276 -6.13 -15.81 2.87
CA ILE A 276 -7.15 -15.19 3.73
C ILE A 276 -8.51 -15.91 3.59
N ASN A 277 -8.92 -16.20 2.36
CA ASN A 277 -10.18 -16.90 2.11
C ASN A 277 -10.14 -18.36 2.54
N TRP A 278 -9.01 -19.03 2.34
CA TRP A 278 -8.81 -20.42 2.73
C TRP A 278 -8.92 -20.59 4.25
N VAL A 279 -8.17 -19.83 5.04
CA VAL A 279 -8.23 -19.90 6.51
C VAL A 279 -9.58 -19.45 7.06
N LYS A 280 -10.24 -18.47 6.41
CA LYS A 280 -11.60 -18.06 6.73
C LYS A 280 -12.60 -19.20 6.55
N GLY A 281 -12.44 -20.03 5.52
CA GLY A 281 -13.26 -21.21 5.28
C GLY A 281 -13.20 -22.24 6.41
N TRP A 282 -12.09 -22.28 7.15
CA TRP A 282 -11.89 -23.12 8.33
C TRP A 282 -12.29 -22.42 9.64
N ALA A 283 -12.83 -21.20 9.56
CA ALA A 283 -13.13 -20.35 10.71
C ALA A 283 -11.87 -20.00 11.57
N ASP A 284 -10.66 -20.07 10.98
CA ASP A 284 -9.42 -19.68 11.67
C ASP A 284 -9.18 -18.17 11.48
N TYR A 285 -9.94 -17.38 12.25
CA TYR A 285 -9.87 -15.92 12.20
C TYR A 285 -8.51 -15.35 12.60
N PRO A 286 -7.76 -15.91 13.57
CA PRO A 286 -6.40 -15.46 13.89
C PRO A 286 -5.50 -15.42 12.67
N ARG A 287 -5.40 -16.52 11.94
CA ARG A 287 -4.60 -16.62 10.71
C ARG A 287 -5.12 -15.70 9.60
N MET A 288 -6.44 -15.50 9.53
CA MET A 288 -7.02 -14.53 8.59
C MET A 288 -6.51 -13.11 8.88
N TYR A 289 -6.46 -12.68 10.15
CA TYR A 289 -5.91 -11.38 10.52
C TYR A 289 -4.40 -11.27 10.21
N VAL A 290 -3.64 -12.33 10.40
CA VAL A 290 -2.22 -12.38 9.99
C VAL A 290 -2.10 -12.14 8.49
N GLY A 291 -2.88 -12.82 7.68
CA GLY A 291 -2.93 -12.62 6.23
C GLY A 291 -3.26 -11.17 5.86
N LEU A 292 -4.24 -10.55 6.54
CA LEU A 292 -4.59 -9.14 6.35
C LEU A 292 -3.45 -8.20 6.72
N VAL A 293 -2.73 -8.44 7.81
CA VAL A 293 -1.58 -7.62 8.21
C VAL A 293 -0.46 -7.72 7.18
N VAL A 294 -0.13 -8.93 6.72
CA VAL A 294 0.87 -9.15 5.65
C VAL A 294 0.47 -8.43 4.38
N LEU A 295 -0.81 -8.51 3.99
CA LEU A 295 -1.35 -7.81 2.83
C LEU A 295 -1.21 -6.29 2.96
N ILE A 296 -1.55 -5.71 4.12
CA ILE A 296 -1.41 -4.26 4.36
C ILE A 296 0.06 -3.83 4.23
N VAL A 297 0.98 -4.61 4.81
CA VAL A 297 2.43 -4.34 4.71
C VAL A 297 2.90 -4.43 3.26
N PHE A 298 2.45 -5.43 2.52
CA PHE A 298 2.75 -5.60 1.09
C PHE A 298 2.25 -4.41 0.26
N CYS A 299 0.99 -4.02 0.39
CA CYS A 299 0.43 -2.85 -0.30
C CYS A 299 1.20 -1.57 0.05
N ARG A 300 1.54 -1.39 1.33
CA ARG A 300 2.31 -0.23 1.80
C ARG A 300 3.72 -0.21 1.21
N ALA A 301 4.40 -1.35 1.15
CA ALA A 301 5.73 -1.47 0.57
C ALA A 301 5.72 -1.09 -0.92
N LEU A 302 4.76 -1.57 -1.69
CA LEU A 302 4.59 -1.22 -3.10
C LEU A 302 4.33 0.27 -3.30
N MET A 303 3.46 0.87 -2.51
CA MET A 303 3.19 2.31 -2.59
C MET A 303 4.45 3.13 -2.27
N VAL A 304 5.19 2.78 -1.22
CA VAL A 304 6.46 3.45 -0.89
C VAL A 304 7.49 3.33 -2.01
N LEU A 305 7.59 2.14 -2.62
CA LEU A 305 8.49 1.91 -3.76
C LEU A 305 8.12 2.82 -4.93
N LEU A 306 6.84 2.90 -5.27
CA LEU A 306 6.34 3.73 -6.36
C LEU A 306 6.56 5.24 -6.07
N PHE A 307 6.34 5.69 -4.82
CA PHE A 307 6.62 7.07 -4.42
C PHE A 307 8.11 7.42 -4.53
N LYS A 308 9.00 6.51 -4.17
CA LYS A 308 10.46 6.69 -4.37
C LYS A 308 10.80 6.80 -5.85
N LEU A 309 10.20 5.96 -6.69
CA LEU A 309 10.39 6.03 -8.14
C LEU A 309 9.92 7.38 -8.69
N ARG A 310 8.73 7.84 -8.28
CA ARG A 310 8.22 9.16 -8.67
C ARG A 310 9.18 10.29 -8.29
N SER A 311 9.66 10.32 -7.03
CA SER A 311 10.55 11.38 -6.56
C SER A 311 11.88 11.41 -7.32
N SER A 312 12.37 10.25 -7.76
CA SER A 312 13.56 10.13 -8.60
C SER A 312 13.30 10.62 -10.03
N LEU A 313 12.18 10.22 -10.63
CA LEU A 313 11.82 10.58 -12.01
C LEU A 313 11.40 12.03 -12.17
N LEU A 314 10.88 12.69 -11.13
CA LEU A 314 10.44 14.10 -11.16
C LEU A 314 11.40 15.04 -10.40
N ALA A 315 12.65 14.65 -10.23
CA ALA A 315 13.63 15.46 -9.49
C ALA A 315 13.77 16.89 -10.05
N TRP A 316 13.59 17.06 -11.36
CA TRP A 316 13.65 18.39 -12.00
C TRP A 316 12.46 19.30 -11.65
N GLN A 317 11.28 18.77 -11.30
CA GLN A 317 10.12 19.59 -10.92
C GLN A 317 10.23 20.16 -9.51
N GLN A 318 10.97 19.51 -8.61
CA GLN A 318 11.12 19.95 -7.22
C GLN A 318 11.86 21.30 -7.11
N ASN A 319 12.62 21.69 -8.12
CA ASN A 319 13.33 22.97 -8.15
C ASN A 319 12.49 24.14 -8.72
N LEU A 320 11.32 23.87 -9.33
CA LEU A 320 10.47 24.89 -9.93
C LEU A 320 9.44 25.49 -8.96
N VAL A 321 9.25 24.92 -7.77
CA VAL A 321 8.23 25.33 -6.79
C VAL A 321 8.88 25.83 -5.48
N ARG A 322 10.06 26.39 -5.55
CA ARG A 322 10.62 27.17 -4.43
C ARG A 322 10.34 28.65 -4.66
N TRP A 323 9.19 29.11 -4.20
CA TRP A 323 8.88 30.51 -3.93
C TRP A 323 9.06 30.78 -2.44
#